data_5fc355828b4b3b222a940909560f531c
#
_entry.id   5fc355828b4b3b222a940909560f531c
#
_cell.length_a   1.000
_cell.length_b   1.000
_cell.length_c   1.000
_cell.angle_alpha   90.00
_cell.angle_beta   90.00
_cell.angle_gamma   90.00
#
_symmetry.space_group_name_H-M   'P 1'
#
loop_
_entity.id
_entity.type
_entity.pdbx_description
1 polymer ?
#
loop_
_entity_poly.entity_id
_entity_poly.type
_entity_poly.pdbx_seq_one_letter_code
_entity_poly.pdbx_strand_id
1 'polypeptide(L)'
;MNMFILGDCMNYLKSLAIISVFLLGSCGGGSSTPKELDPVIQTPAQNTQPSCSISGSNTFNCDFIYDGLQREFFIYVPTILNDEASVLFSLHGYGSYASWNMQYTGYRSLADNNNFLAIFPQGTVHPTKGGTHWNIGAFTSGSSVNDLGFIQYIIDWLKDTYDFNHDRIYANGMSNGGFMSYHLACYLGHEIAAIASVTGSMSDYTYNGCSPDHPTAVMQIHGANDAVIPFDGAYGFRSIPESIEFWTQYNNCDPVPETFSIQDNNNDGYGGGYHEIYSDCQNAVNVELYLLEDFGHEWPGVDDDISAASTLSLIHI
;
A
#
# COMPACT_ATOMS: atom_id res chain seq x y z
N MET A 1 -7.71 57.09 15.98
CA MET A 1 -8.90 57.73 16.63
C MET A 1 -9.87 56.62 16.94
N ASN A 2 -9.99 56.39 18.22
CA ASN A 2 -11.05 55.68 18.97
C ASN A 2 -11.50 54.27 18.51
N MET A 3 -11.34 53.24 19.25
CA MET A 3 -11.43 52.91 20.70
C MET A 3 -12.79 52.25 21.06
N PHE A 4 -12.67 51.10 21.75
CA PHE A 4 -13.62 50.47 22.73
C PHE A 4 -14.74 49.58 22.17
N ILE A 5 -15.19 48.51 22.80
CA ILE A 5 -15.05 47.97 24.19
C ILE A 5 -15.43 46.50 24.20
N LEU A 6 -14.73 45.71 24.95
CA LEU A 6 -15.00 44.56 25.82
C LEU A 6 -16.45 44.19 26.16
N GLY A 7 -16.71 42.94 26.35
CA GLY A 7 -17.86 42.42 27.07
C GLY A 7 -17.76 40.93 27.41
N ASP A 8 -17.18 40.63 28.57
CA ASP A 8 -17.25 39.33 29.31
C ASP A 8 -18.68 38.97 29.78
N CYS A 9 -18.93 37.66 29.98
CA CYS A 9 -19.62 37.09 31.13
C CYS A 9 -19.91 35.60 30.86
N MET A 10 -19.30 34.66 31.35
CA MET A 10 -19.15 33.89 32.60
C MET A 10 -20.46 33.47 33.30
N ASN A 11 -20.58 32.13 33.43
CA ASN A 11 -21.25 31.33 34.44
C ASN A 11 -22.78 31.37 34.58
N TYR A 12 -23.40 30.17 34.61
CA TYR A 12 -24.10 29.67 35.78
C TYR A 12 -24.45 28.14 35.73
N LEU A 13 -23.86 27.39 36.63
CA LEU A 13 -24.36 26.13 37.17
C LEU A 13 -25.67 26.35 37.91
N LYS A 14 -26.63 25.43 37.80
CA LYS A 14 -27.42 24.98 38.97
C LYS A 14 -28.20 23.72 38.69
N SER A 15 -27.91 22.71 39.49
CA SER A 15 -28.70 21.52 39.77
C SER A 15 -30.10 21.86 40.29
N LEU A 16 -31.08 21.01 39.93
CA LEU A 16 -32.29 20.85 40.75
C LEU A 16 -32.73 19.39 40.72
N ALA A 17 -32.54 18.73 41.84
CA ALA A 17 -33.16 17.47 42.21
C ALA A 17 -34.64 17.70 42.56
N ILE A 18 -35.52 16.90 42.00
CA ILE A 18 -36.90 16.80 42.50
C ILE A 18 -37.12 15.35 42.96
N ILE A 19 -37.21 15.21 44.27
CA ILE A 19 -37.67 14.02 44.96
C ILE A 19 -39.19 14.04 44.94
N SER A 20 -39.83 13.02 44.42
CA SER A 20 -41.23 12.75 44.65
C SER A 20 -41.41 11.33 45.21
N VAL A 21 -41.72 11.29 46.49
CA VAL A 21 -42.13 10.10 47.20
C VAL A 21 -43.64 9.87 46.93
N PHE A 22 -43.99 8.68 46.49
CA PHE A 22 -45.35 8.17 46.64
C PHE A 22 -45.33 6.74 47.18
N LEU A 23 -46.13 6.58 48.18
CA LEU A 23 -46.30 5.39 49.06
C LEU A 23 -47.30 4.38 48.47
N LEU A 24 -46.90 3.12 48.57
CA LEU A 24 -47.67 1.92 48.87
C LEU A 24 -48.94 1.55 48.08
N GLY A 25 -48.82 0.47 47.35
CA GLY A 25 -49.87 -0.39 46.89
C GLY A 25 -49.33 -1.82 46.71
N SER A 26 -49.50 -2.66 47.72
CA SER A 26 -49.16 -4.08 47.73
C SER A 26 -50.16 -4.86 46.88
N CYS A 27 -49.67 -5.59 45.84
CA CYS A 27 -50.34 -6.78 45.34
C CYS A 27 -49.28 -7.71 44.74
N GLY A 28 -49.21 -8.94 45.24
CA GLY A 28 -48.27 -9.95 44.89
C GLY A 28 -48.46 -10.44 43.42
N GLY A 29 -47.37 -10.53 42.75
CA GLY A 29 -47.25 -11.15 41.44
C GLY A 29 -45.77 -11.44 41.20
N GLY A 30 -45.42 -12.70 41.04
CA GLY A 30 -44.04 -13.13 40.85
C GLY A 30 -43.35 -12.40 39.70
N SER A 31 -42.43 -11.51 40.01
CA SER A 31 -41.56 -10.83 39.05
C SER A 31 -40.33 -11.70 38.82
N SER A 32 -40.29 -12.38 37.67
CA SER A 32 -39.03 -12.82 37.10
C SER A 32 -38.34 -11.56 36.56
N THR A 33 -37.39 -11.02 37.30
CA THR A 33 -36.47 -9.98 36.79
C THR A 33 -35.77 -10.51 35.56
N PRO A 34 -35.76 -9.79 34.43
CA PRO A 34 -34.90 -10.13 33.31
C PRO A 34 -33.45 -10.10 33.83
N LYS A 35 -32.76 -11.21 33.67
CA LYS A 35 -31.34 -11.30 33.96
C LYS A 35 -30.67 -10.35 32.98
N GLU A 36 -30.12 -9.26 33.48
CA GLU A 36 -29.28 -8.34 32.70
C GLU A 36 -28.15 -9.18 32.17
N LEU A 37 -28.09 -9.33 30.83
CA LEU A 37 -26.99 -10.01 30.19
C LEU A 37 -25.80 -9.08 30.34
N ASP A 38 -24.80 -9.52 31.08
CA ASP A 38 -23.50 -8.85 31.12
C ASP A 38 -23.05 -8.57 29.70
N PRO A 39 -22.54 -7.37 29.42
CA PRO A 39 -22.01 -7.08 28.08
C PRO A 39 -20.90 -8.10 27.78
N VAL A 40 -21.11 -8.88 26.72
CA VAL A 40 -20.08 -9.77 26.21
C VAL A 40 -18.93 -8.88 25.78
N ILE A 41 -17.92 -8.75 26.61
CA ILE A 41 -16.64 -8.13 26.25
C ILE A 41 -16.05 -9.07 25.20
N GLN A 42 -16.26 -8.75 23.92
CA GLN A 42 -15.54 -9.41 22.84
C GLN A 42 -14.08 -8.99 22.97
N THR A 43 -13.26 -9.90 23.47
CA THR A 43 -11.81 -9.79 23.36
C THR A 43 -11.49 -9.65 21.86
N PRO A 44 -10.68 -8.66 21.45
CA PRO A 44 -10.24 -8.58 20.06
C PRO A 44 -9.70 -9.94 19.62
N ALA A 45 -10.08 -10.37 18.43
CA ALA A 45 -9.57 -11.64 17.92
C ALA A 45 -8.04 -11.57 17.86
N GLN A 46 -7.38 -12.51 18.52
CA GLN A 46 -5.93 -12.57 18.58
C GLN A 46 -5.40 -12.87 17.19
N ASN A 47 -4.33 -12.19 16.75
CA ASN A 47 -3.63 -12.52 15.52
C ASN A 47 -3.16 -13.99 15.56
N THR A 48 -3.32 -14.69 14.44
CA THR A 48 -2.87 -16.09 14.30
C THR A 48 -1.71 -16.17 13.33
N GLN A 49 -0.83 -17.15 13.50
CA GLN A 49 0.24 -17.40 12.54
C GLN A 49 -0.34 -17.81 11.17
N PRO A 50 0.29 -17.38 10.05
CA PRO A 50 -0.10 -17.83 8.73
C PRO A 50 -0.08 -19.37 8.59
N SER A 51 -1.17 -19.89 8.05
CA SER A 51 -1.32 -21.31 7.70
C SER A 51 -1.31 -21.44 6.19
N CYS A 52 -0.30 -22.09 5.65
CA CYS A 52 -0.05 -22.16 4.21
C CYS A 52 -0.44 -23.50 3.62
N SER A 53 -1.16 -23.47 2.51
CA SER A 53 -1.52 -24.65 1.70
C SER A 53 -0.95 -24.54 0.29
N ILE A 54 -0.63 -25.67 -0.34
CA ILE A 54 -0.12 -25.69 -1.71
C ILE A 54 -1.21 -25.21 -2.68
N SER A 55 -0.87 -24.18 -3.46
CA SER A 55 -1.74 -23.59 -4.50
C SER A 55 -1.22 -23.81 -5.92
N GLY A 56 0.02 -24.29 -6.07
CA GLY A 56 0.68 -24.60 -7.33
C GLY A 56 2.13 -25.01 -7.14
N SER A 57 2.88 -25.21 -8.22
CA SER A 57 4.31 -25.43 -8.12
C SER A 57 4.98 -24.27 -7.40
N ASN A 58 5.70 -24.58 -6.32
CA ASN A 58 6.40 -23.59 -5.50
C ASN A 58 5.53 -22.41 -5.03
N THR A 59 4.20 -22.54 -5.13
CA THR A 59 3.23 -21.50 -4.79
C THR A 59 2.35 -21.98 -3.64
N PHE A 60 2.23 -21.14 -2.63
CA PHE A 60 1.41 -21.42 -1.45
C PHE A 60 0.41 -20.30 -1.25
N ASN A 61 -0.80 -20.63 -0.81
CA ASN A 61 -1.77 -19.67 -0.28
C ASN A 61 -1.72 -19.76 1.25
N CYS A 62 -1.47 -18.65 1.90
CA CYS A 62 -1.36 -18.53 3.33
C CYS A 62 -2.48 -17.63 3.87
N ASP A 63 -3.22 -18.12 4.84
CA ASP A 63 -4.32 -17.40 5.47
C ASP A 63 -4.16 -17.34 7.00
N PHE A 64 -4.67 -16.27 7.62
CA PHE A 64 -4.56 -16.01 9.04
C PHE A 64 -5.51 -14.88 9.50
N ILE A 65 -5.68 -14.74 10.82
CA ILE A 65 -6.39 -13.59 11.41
C ILE A 65 -5.36 -12.50 11.73
N TYR A 66 -5.59 -11.29 11.22
CA TYR A 66 -4.85 -10.09 11.58
C TYR A 66 -5.82 -8.95 11.90
N ASP A 67 -5.67 -8.34 13.06
CA ASP A 67 -6.52 -7.25 13.56
C ASP A 67 -8.02 -7.57 13.46
N GLY A 68 -8.38 -8.83 13.81
CA GLY A 68 -9.74 -9.34 13.75
C GLY A 68 -10.29 -9.65 12.37
N LEU A 69 -9.51 -9.48 11.32
CA LEU A 69 -9.90 -9.74 9.93
C LEU A 69 -9.22 -11.01 9.41
N GLN A 70 -9.96 -11.79 8.61
CA GLN A 70 -9.35 -12.84 7.81
C GLN A 70 -8.52 -12.18 6.72
N ARG A 71 -7.21 -12.49 6.70
CA ARG A 71 -6.27 -11.99 5.69
C ARG A 71 -5.63 -13.18 4.97
N GLU A 72 -5.17 -12.94 3.76
CA GLU A 72 -4.46 -13.94 2.96
C GLU A 72 -3.36 -13.30 2.12
N PHE A 73 -2.39 -14.13 1.73
CA PHE A 73 -1.39 -13.79 0.72
C PHE A 73 -0.94 -15.04 -0.01
N PHE A 74 -0.51 -14.88 -1.26
CA PHE A 74 0.22 -15.91 -1.96
C PHE A 74 1.72 -15.68 -1.82
N ILE A 75 2.47 -16.77 -1.69
CA ILE A 75 3.93 -16.75 -1.73
C ILE A 75 4.42 -17.71 -2.79
N TYR A 76 5.32 -17.24 -3.63
CA TYR A 76 6.14 -18.06 -4.51
C TYR A 76 7.53 -18.19 -3.93
N VAL A 77 7.98 -19.43 -3.72
CA VAL A 77 9.32 -19.74 -3.21
C VAL A 77 10.14 -20.28 -4.37
N PRO A 78 11.24 -19.60 -4.79
CA PRO A 78 12.03 -20.07 -5.93
C PRO A 78 12.63 -21.46 -5.65
N THR A 79 12.93 -22.18 -6.72
CA THR A 79 13.51 -23.53 -6.63
C THR A 79 14.83 -23.55 -5.86
N ILE A 80 15.60 -22.47 -5.93
CA ILE A 80 16.82 -22.25 -5.16
C ILE A 80 16.61 -20.99 -4.33
N LEU A 81 16.59 -21.14 -3.02
CA LEU A 81 16.54 -20.03 -2.06
C LEU A 81 17.80 -20.12 -1.19
N ASN A 82 18.46 -18.98 -0.97
CA ASN A 82 19.62 -18.87 -0.08
C ASN A 82 19.54 -17.58 0.75
N ASP A 83 20.46 -17.40 1.67
CA ASP A 83 20.57 -16.28 2.61
C ASP A 83 20.80 -14.90 1.94
N GLU A 84 21.22 -14.87 0.67
CA GLU A 84 21.32 -13.65 -0.14
C GLU A 84 20.03 -13.33 -0.90
N ALA A 85 18.99 -14.17 -0.80
CA ALA A 85 17.71 -13.94 -1.45
C ALA A 85 17.07 -12.62 -1.00
N SER A 86 16.30 -12.02 -1.87
CA SER A 86 15.48 -10.86 -1.53
C SER A 86 14.00 -11.23 -1.41
N VAL A 87 13.19 -10.28 -0.94
CA VAL A 87 11.73 -10.39 -0.87
C VAL A 87 11.10 -9.28 -1.69
N LEU A 88 10.15 -9.62 -2.55
CA LEU A 88 9.36 -8.68 -3.33
C LEU A 88 7.88 -8.79 -2.98
N PHE A 89 7.32 -7.75 -2.39
CA PHE A 89 5.89 -7.58 -2.23
C PHE A 89 5.29 -6.98 -3.50
N SER A 90 4.35 -7.67 -4.14
CA SER A 90 3.64 -7.20 -5.31
C SER A 90 2.17 -6.95 -4.99
N LEU A 91 1.74 -5.69 -5.08
CA LEU A 91 0.48 -5.18 -4.58
C LEU A 91 -0.50 -4.92 -5.73
N HIS A 92 -1.68 -5.53 -5.66
CA HIS A 92 -2.70 -5.41 -6.69
C HIS A 92 -3.38 -4.04 -6.71
N GLY A 93 -3.98 -3.67 -7.84
CA GLY A 93 -4.81 -2.46 -8.00
C GLY A 93 -6.17 -2.56 -7.30
N TYR A 94 -6.89 -1.42 -7.21
CA TYR A 94 -8.24 -1.38 -6.65
C TYR A 94 -9.20 -2.31 -7.41
N GLY A 95 -9.97 -3.12 -6.68
CA GLY A 95 -10.91 -4.08 -7.25
C GLY A 95 -10.27 -5.35 -7.82
N SER A 96 -8.93 -5.46 -7.79
CA SER A 96 -8.20 -6.63 -8.27
C SER A 96 -7.90 -7.62 -7.13
N TYR A 97 -7.23 -8.73 -7.45
CA TYR A 97 -6.96 -9.82 -6.53
C TYR A 97 -5.49 -10.21 -6.57
N ALA A 98 -4.96 -10.68 -5.44
CA ALA A 98 -3.59 -11.19 -5.32
C ALA A 98 -3.29 -12.31 -6.33
N SER A 99 -4.23 -13.24 -6.52
CA SER A 99 -4.10 -14.32 -7.49
C SER A 99 -4.01 -13.85 -8.94
N TRP A 100 -4.73 -12.78 -9.29
CA TRP A 100 -4.66 -12.16 -10.61
C TRP A 100 -3.34 -11.40 -10.79
N ASN A 101 -2.94 -10.60 -9.79
CA ASN A 101 -1.67 -9.88 -9.77
C ASN A 101 -0.48 -10.85 -9.97
N MET A 102 -0.49 -11.99 -9.29
CA MET A 102 0.53 -13.04 -9.44
C MET A 102 0.61 -13.60 -10.87
N GLN A 103 -0.49 -13.58 -11.62
CA GLN A 103 -0.51 -14.11 -12.98
C GLN A 103 0.08 -13.12 -13.99
N TYR A 104 -0.36 -11.87 -13.98
CA TYR A 104 0.02 -10.93 -15.02
C TYR A 104 1.41 -10.31 -14.81
N THR A 105 1.90 -10.21 -13.57
CA THR A 105 3.22 -9.61 -13.31
C THR A 105 4.41 -10.48 -13.72
N GLY A 106 4.19 -11.80 -13.88
CA GLY A 106 5.25 -12.73 -14.30
C GLY A 106 6.36 -12.97 -13.28
N TYR A 107 6.26 -12.45 -12.05
CA TYR A 107 7.33 -12.49 -11.05
C TYR A 107 7.76 -13.91 -10.63
N ARG A 108 6.92 -14.93 -10.79
CA ARG A 108 7.30 -16.29 -10.48
C ARG A 108 8.50 -16.79 -11.31
N SER A 109 8.50 -16.51 -12.61
CA SER A 109 9.63 -16.88 -13.48
C SER A 109 10.87 -16.03 -13.21
N LEU A 110 10.68 -14.76 -12.83
CA LEU A 110 11.78 -13.88 -12.45
C LEU A 110 12.38 -14.29 -11.10
N ALA A 111 11.56 -14.75 -10.16
CA ALA A 111 12.00 -15.24 -8.85
C ALA A 111 12.96 -16.44 -8.98
N ASP A 112 12.67 -17.40 -9.86
CA ASP A 112 13.57 -18.53 -10.12
C ASP A 112 14.92 -18.10 -10.71
N ASN A 113 14.93 -17.05 -11.54
CA ASN A 113 16.15 -16.59 -12.19
C ASN A 113 16.99 -15.64 -11.32
N ASN A 114 16.37 -14.95 -10.36
CA ASN A 114 16.99 -13.87 -9.60
C ASN A 114 16.99 -14.10 -8.09
N ASN A 115 16.60 -15.29 -7.62
CA ASN A 115 16.66 -15.70 -6.23
C ASN A 115 15.91 -14.73 -5.29
N PHE A 116 14.58 -14.62 -5.43
CA PHE A 116 13.76 -13.86 -4.50
C PHE A 116 12.43 -14.54 -4.19
N LEU A 117 11.92 -14.29 -2.99
CA LEU A 117 10.56 -14.65 -2.59
C LEU A 117 9.59 -13.63 -3.18
N ALA A 118 8.59 -14.08 -3.95
CA ALA A 118 7.54 -13.20 -4.44
C ALA A 118 6.28 -13.33 -3.59
N ILE A 119 5.87 -12.24 -2.96
CA ILE A 119 4.74 -12.15 -2.04
C ILE A 119 3.63 -11.35 -2.69
N PHE A 120 2.43 -11.91 -2.74
CA PHE A 120 1.24 -11.28 -3.31
C PHE A 120 0.15 -11.18 -2.23
N PRO A 121 0.14 -10.12 -1.42
CA PRO A 121 -0.86 -9.95 -0.39
C PRO A 121 -2.23 -9.60 -0.98
N GLN A 122 -3.31 -9.96 -0.26
CA GLN A 122 -4.68 -9.63 -0.63
C GLN A 122 -5.20 -8.47 0.20
N GLY A 123 -5.57 -7.39 -0.46
CA GLY A 123 -6.28 -6.26 0.14
C GLY A 123 -7.72 -6.62 0.49
N THR A 124 -8.28 -5.97 1.50
CA THR A 124 -9.67 -6.20 1.94
C THR A 124 -10.69 -5.49 1.03
N VAL A 125 -11.95 -5.91 1.10
CA VAL A 125 -13.04 -5.19 0.43
C VAL A 125 -13.32 -3.87 1.15
N HIS A 126 -13.37 -2.76 0.40
CA HIS A 126 -13.67 -1.44 0.96
C HIS A 126 -15.09 -1.42 1.54
N PRO A 127 -15.28 -0.96 2.81
CA PRO A 127 -16.53 -1.16 3.55
C PRO A 127 -17.76 -0.48 2.95
N THR A 128 -17.58 0.59 2.19
CA THR A 128 -18.69 1.37 1.62
C THR A 128 -18.70 1.47 0.11
N LYS A 129 -17.53 1.34 -0.55
CA LYS A 129 -17.39 1.52 -2.00
C LYS A 129 -17.35 0.19 -2.76
N GLY A 130 -17.17 -0.93 -2.04
CA GLY A 130 -16.88 -2.22 -2.66
C GLY A 130 -15.49 -2.25 -3.30
N GLY A 131 -15.15 -3.39 -3.88
CA GLY A 131 -13.80 -3.61 -4.44
C GLY A 131 -12.72 -3.81 -3.37
N THR A 132 -11.78 -4.68 -3.67
CA THR A 132 -10.60 -4.91 -2.86
C THR A 132 -9.67 -3.69 -2.92
N HIS A 133 -8.99 -3.35 -1.83
CA HIS A 133 -8.21 -2.13 -1.77
C HIS A 133 -7.08 -2.21 -0.75
N TRP A 134 -6.16 -1.28 -0.88
CA TRP A 134 -5.18 -0.88 0.12
C TRP A 134 -5.59 0.47 0.71
N ASN A 135 -5.59 0.57 2.02
CA ASN A 135 -5.97 1.80 2.72
C ASN A 135 -4.81 2.81 2.71
N ILE A 136 -4.88 3.77 1.80
CA ILE A 136 -3.88 4.83 1.61
C ILE A 136 -4.47 6.23 1.87
N GLY A 137 -5.64 6.32 2.48
CA GLY A 137 -6.42 7.57 2.52
C GLY A 137 -7.00 7.94 1.14
N ALA A 138 -7.11 9.21 0.81
CA ALA A 138 -7.58 9.70 -0.49
C ALA A 138 -8.87 9.00 -0.97
N PHE A 139 -8.86 8.39 -2.17
CA PHE A 139 -10.00 7.67 -2.73
C PHE A 139 -10.38 6.40 -1.94
N THR A 140 -9.54 5.91 -1.03
CA THR A 140 -9.85 4.81 -0.10
C THR A 140 -10.30 5.30 1.29
N SER A 141 -10.56 6.60 1.43
CA SER A 141 -11.07 7.19 2.67
C SER A 141 -12.40 6.55 3.10
N GLY A 142 -12.55 6.33 4.40
CA GLY A 142 -13.66 5.57 4.97
C GLY A 142 -13.33 4.10 5.27
N SER A 143 -12.16 3.62 4.87
CA SER A 143 -11.56 2.39 5.37
C SER A 143 -10.75 2.68 6.63
N SER A 144 -10.82 1.77 7.60
CA SER A 144 -10.01 1.80 8.82
C SER A 144 -9.07 0.60 8.92
N VAL A 145 -8.90 -0.15 7.83
CA VAL A 145 -8.06 -1.35 7.81
C VAL A 145 -6.60 -0.96 7.98
N ASN A 146 -5.91 -1.69 8.84
CA ASN A 146 -4.46 -1.51 9.08
C ASN A 146 -3.63 -2.35 8.11
N ASP A 147 -3.50 -1.89 6.86
CA ASP A 147 -2.72 -2.61 5.86
C ASP A 147 -1.21 -2.48 6.09
N LEU A 148 -0.72 -1.40 6.69
CA LEU A 148 0.69 -1.29 7.10
C LEU A 148 1.07 -2.40 8.07
N GLY A 149 0.29 -2.55 9.16
CA GLY A 149 0.52 -3.60 10.12
C GLY A 149 0.34 -5.01 9.55
N PHE A 150 -0.54 -5.19 8.57
CA PHE A 150 -0.69 -6.47 7.87
C PHE A 150 0.58 -6.83 7.08
N ILE A 151 1.16 -5.89 6.34
CA ILE A 151 2.42 -6.11 5.61
C ILE A 151 3.57 -6.36 6.58
N GLN A 152 3.68 -5.56 7.66
CA GLN A 152 4.68 -5.78 8.71
C GLN A 152 4.57 -7.19 9.30
N TYR A 153 3.34 -7.65 9.57
CA TYR A 153 3.13 -8.99 10.13
C TYR A 153 3.59 -10.11 9.19
N ILE A 154 3.41 -9.93 7.87
CA ILE A 154 3.96 -10.87 6.88
C ILE A 154 5.49 -10.81 6.88
N ILE A 155 6.09 -9.62 6.94
CA ILE A 155 7.56 -9.46 7.00
C ILE A 155 8.13 -10.19 8.21
N ASP A 156 7.55 -10.01 9.40
CA ASP A 156 7.98 -10.66 10.62
C ASP A 156 7.90 -12.18 10.50
N TRP A 157 6.79 -12.69 9.96
CA TRP A 157 6.60 -14.12 9.72
C TRP A 157 7.60 -14.69 8.70
N LEU A 158 7.93 -13.93 7.63
CA LEU A 158 8.94 -14.33 6.65
C LEU A 158 10.31 -14.44 7.27
N LYS A 159 10.70 -13.47 8.11
CA LYS A 159 11.97 -13.47 8.86
C LYS A 159 12.11 -14.67 9.79
N ASP A 160 11.00 -15.14 10.36
CA ASP A 160 10.96 -16.32 11.22
C ASP A 160 10.94 -17.66 10.44
N THR A 161 10.53 -17.63 9.15
CA THR A 161 10.22 -18.85 8.39
C THR A 161 11.25 -19.17 7.31
N TYR A 162 11.84 -18.15 6.70
CA TYR A 162 12.76 -18.28 5.57
C TYR A 162 14.10 -17.63 5.87
N ASP A 163 15.14 -18.19 5.28
CA ASP A 163 16.49 -17.61 5.30
C ASP A 163 16.66 -16.73 4.06
N PHE A 164 16.77 -15.40 4.26
CA PHE A 164 16.93 -14.41 3.21
C PHE A 164 17.64 -13.15 3.76
N ASN A 165 18.11 -12.28 2.90
CA ASN A 165 18.74 -11.02 3.31
C ASN A 165 17.68 -10.01 3.76
N HIS A 166 17.60 -9.73 5.06
CA HIS A 166 16.58 -8.87 5.66
C HIS A 166 16.67 -7.39 5.21
N ASP A 167 17.83 -6.96 4.68
CA ASP A 167 18.00 -5.62 4.13
C ASP A 167 17.53 -5.50 2.69
N ARG A 168 17.01 -6.59 2.10
CA ARG A 168 16.59 -6.67 0.70
C ARG A 168 15.10 -7.00 0.56
N ILE A 169 14.26 -6.18 1.19
CA ILE A 169 12.81 -6.25 1.08
C ILE A 169 12.33 -5.10 0.21
N TYR A 170 11.60 -5.42 -0.84
CA TYR A 170 11.13 -4.50 -1.85
C TYR A 170 9.62 -4.54 -1.98
N ALA A 171 9.01 -3.44 -2.43
CA ALA A 171 7.59 -3.42 -2.73
C ALA A 171 7.31 -2.79 -4.09
N ASN A 172 6.38 -3.37 -4.82
CA ASN A 172 5.82 -2.75 -6.01
C ASN A 172 4.32 -2.94 -6.07
N GLY A 173 3.69 -2.21 -6.99
CA GLY A 173 2.28 -2.40 -7.23
C GLY A 173 1.75 -1.50 -8.33
N MET A 174 0.55 -1.84 -8.81
CA MET A 174 -0.15 -1.08 -9.82
C MET A 174 -1.27 -0.24 -9.20
N SER A 175 -1.48 1.00 -9.69
CA SER A 175 -2.63 1.82 -9.30
C SER A 175 -2.69 1.98 -7.78
N ASN A 176 -3.77 1.55 -7.11
CA ASN A 176 -3.86 1.54 -5.64
C ASN A 176 -2.70 0.78 -4.97
N GLY A 177 -2.17 -0.28 -5.59
CA GLY A 177 -0.95 -0.97 -5.15
C GLY A 177 0.30 -0.11 -5.30
N GLY A 178 0.39 0.71 -6.35
CA GLY A 178 1.46 1.70 -6.53
C GLY A 178 1.41 2.81 -5.47
N PHE A 179 0.21 3.31 -5.14
CA PHE A 179 0.02 4.21 -4.00
C PHE A 179 0.45 3.57 -2.69
N MET A 180 0.11 2.28 -2.50
CA MET A 180 0.50 1.54 -1.29
C MET A 180 2.02 1.34 -1.22
N SER A 181 2.71 1.17 -2.35
CA SER A 181 4.18 1.08 -2.38
C SER A 181 4.82 2.36 -1.82
N TYR A 182 4.36 3.55 -2.25
CA TYR A 182 4.78 4.82 -1.63
C TYR A 182 4.43 4.90 -0.15
N HIS A 183 3.25 4.39 0.22
CA HIS A 183 2.81 4.39 1.61
C HIS A 183 3.72 3.52 2.49
N LEU A 184 4.15 2.36 1.99
CA LEU A 184 5.12 1.49 2.65
C LEU A 184 6.47 2.18 2.80
N ALA A 185 7.00 2.81 1.76
CA ALA A 185 8.27 3.54 1.84
C ALA A 185 8.23 4.66 2.89
N CYS A 186 7.08 5.33 3.05
CA CYS A 186 6.91 6.41 4.02
C CYS A 186 6.76 5.96 5.48
N TYR A 187 6.17 4.80 5.72
CA TYR A 187 5.76 4.39 7.07
C TYR A 187 6.38 3.07 7.54
N LEU A 188 6.94 2.28 6.63
CA LEU A 188 7.73 1.08 6.91
C LEU A 188 9.13 1.17 6.28
N GLY A 189 9.70 2.39 6.22
CA GLY A 189 11.02 2.63 5.63
C GLY A 189 12.12 1.79 6.26
N HIS A 190 12.02 1.49 7.56
CA HIS A 190 12.97 0.61 8.25
C HIS A 190 12.97 -0.85 7.76
N GLU A 191 11.96 -1.26 7.00
CA GLU A 191 11.85 -2.59 6.40
C GLU A 191 12.04 -2.56 4.88
N ILE A 192 11.59 -1.50 4.21
CA ILE A 192 11.49 -1.44 2.74
C ILE A 192 12.71 -0.71 2.17
N ALA A 193 13.56 -1.45 1.46
CA ALA A 193 14.77 -0.91 0.86
C ALA A 193 14.52 -0.09 -0.41
N ALA A 194 13.54 -0.50 -1.23
CA ALA A 194 13.17 0.22 -2.44
C ALA A 194 11.72 -0.07 -2.84
N ILE A 195 11.13 0.84 -3.63
CA ILE A 195 9.78 0.66 -4.16
C ILE A 195 9.72 0.93 -5.68
N ALA A 196 8.75 0.28 -6.33
CA ALA A 196 8.33 0.65 -7.67
C ALA A 196 6.81 0.87 -7.72
N SER A 197 6.38 2.02 -8.25
CA SER A 197 4.98 2.35 -8.44
C SER A 197 4.64 2.35 -9.93
N VAL A 198 3.70 1.51 -10.33
CA VAL A 198 3.18 1.46 -11.70
C VAL A 198 1.82 2.12 -11.74
N THR A 199 1.66 3.19 -12.51
CA THR A 199 0.42 3.98 -12.63
C THR A 199 -0.21 4.37 -11.28
N GLY A 200 0.61 4.47 -10.24
CA GLY A 200 0.25 5.00 -8.92
C GLY A 200 0.84 6.39 -8.72
N SER A 201 0.62 6.98 -7.55
CA SER A 201 1.17 8.26 -7.12
C SER A 201 1.20 8.31 -5.59
N MET A 202 1.64 9.41 -4.99
CA MET A 202 1.47 9.67 -3.57
C MET A 202 0.08 10.25 -3.29
N SER A 203 -0.71 9.63 -2.41
CA SER A 203 -1.93 10.28 -1.92
C SER A 203 -1.57 11.51 -1.09
N ASP A 204 -2.48 12.49 -1.01
CA ASP A 204 -2.28 13.67 -0.13
C ASP A 204 -2.03 13.26 1.32
N TYR A 205 -2.69 12.18 1.76
CA TYR A 205 -2.49 11.64 3.10
C TYR A 205 -1.06 11.11 3.28
N THR A 206 -0.57 10.31 2.34
CA THR A 206 0.80 9.77 2.35
C THR A 206 1.82 10.89 2.25
N TYR A 207 1.68 11.78 1.27
CA TYR A 207 2.61 12.89 1.01
C TYR A 207 2.80 13.80 2.23
N ASN A 208 1.68 14.22 2.85
CA ASN A 208 1.72 15.16 3.97
C ASN A 208 2.24 14.52 5.27
N GLY A 209 2.12 13.20 5.42
CA GLY A 209 2.57 12.46 6.60
C GLY A 209 3.87 11.68 6.40
N CYS A 210 4.46 11.74 5.20
CA CYS A 210 5.65 10.96 4.85
C CYS A 210 6.88 11.45 5.61
N SER A 211 7.48 10.55 6.36
CA SER A 211 8.75 10.78 7.07
C SER A 211 9.53 9.48 7.12
N PRO A 212 10.15 9.07 6.00
CA PRO A 212 10.91 7.83 5.93
C PRO A 212 12.07 7.81 6.93
N ASP A 213 12.55 6.63 7.29
CA ASP A 213 13.65 6.48 8.24
C ASP A 213 15.03 6.66 7.58
N HIS A 214 15.11 6.44 6.26
CA HIS A 214 16.36 6.53 5.48
C HIS A 214 16.05 6.85 4.01
N PRO A 215 17.06 7.33 3.22
CA PRO A 215 16.94 7.45 1.78
C PRO A 215 16.51 6.13 1.15
N THR A 216 15.45 6.16 0.34
CA THR A 216 14.83 4.97 -0.25
C THR A 216 14.85 5.09 -1.77
N ALA A 217 15.29 4.05 -2.47
CA ALA A 217 15.23 4.02 -3.93
C ALA A 217 13.76 3.96 -4.40
N VAL A 218 13.43 4.77 -5.39
CA VAL A 218 12.07 4.89 -5.92
C VAL A 218 12.09 4.80 -7.42
N MET A 219 11.25 3.91 -7.98
CA MET A 219 10.98 3.84 -9.42
C MET A 219 9.50 4.14 -9.66
N GLN A 220 9.21 5.12 -10.50
CA GLN A 220 7.87 5.41 -10.99
C GLN A 220 7.78 5.03 -12.46
N ILE A 221 6.78 4.22 -12.81
CA ILE A 221 6.44 3.88 -14.20
C ILE A 221 5.05 4.41 -14.47
N HIS A 222 4.89 5.28 -15.50
CA HIS A 222 3.62 5.95 -15.74
C HIS A 222 3.34 6.13 -17.22
N GLY A 223 2.06 5.99 -17.59
CA GLY A 223 1.59 6.31 -18.93
C GLY A 223 1.25 7.80 -19.05
N ALA A 224 1.73 8.46 -20.11
CA ALA A 224 1.40 9.87 -20.36
C ALA A 224 -0.10 10.09 -20.63
N ASN A 225 -0.80 9.06 -21.12
CA ASN A 225 -2.22 9.08 -21.44
C ASN A 225 -3.09 8.44 -20.32
N ASP A 226 -2.56 8.29 -19.09
CA ASP A 226 -3.32 7.72 -17.98
C ASP A 226 -4.47 8.65 -17.59
N ALA A 227 -5.71 8.26 -17.93
CA ALA A 227 -6.92 9.00 -17.62
C ALA A 227 -7.52 8.64 -16.25
N VAL A 228 -7.01 7.60 -15.58
CA VAL A 228 -7.47 7.14 -14.25
C VAL A 228 -6.66 7.81 -13.16
N ILE A 229 -5.33 7.79 -13.30
CA ILE A 229 -4.38 8.50 -12.44
C ILE A 229 -3.59 9.48 -13.33
N PRO A 230 -4.12 10.67 -13.60
CA PRO A 230 -3.47 11.61 -14.50
C PRO A 230 -2.06 11.99 -14.06
N PHE A 231 -1.15 12.10 -15.01
CA PHE A 231 0.25 12.49 -14.77
C PHE A 231 0.36 13.81 -14.00
N ASP A 232 -0.51 14.77 -14.28
CA ASP A 232 -0.57 16.08 -13.63
C ASP A 232 -1.29 16.05 -12.26
N GLY A 233 -1.65 14.86 -11.78
CA GLY A 233 -2.34 14.69 -10.50
C GLY A 233 -3.85 14.99 -10.56
N ALA A 234 -4.52 14.80 -9.43
CA ALA A 234 -5.93 15.12 -9.26
C ALA A 234 -6.27 15.32 -7.77
N TYR A 235 -7.54 15.65 -7.49
CA TYR A 235 -7.99 15.81 -6.11
C TYR A 235 -7.74 14.55 -5.28
N GLY A 236 -6.97 14.70 -4.20
CA GLY A 236 -6.65 13.65 -3.24
C GLY A 236 -5.31 12.96 -3.47
N PHE A 237 -4.59 13.26 -4.55
CA PHE A 237 -3.24 12.75 -4.78
C PHE A 237 -2.38 13.71 -5.62
N ARG A 238 -1.07 13.57 -5.47
CA ARG A 238 -0.06 14.40 -6.10
C ARG A 238 0.10 14.08 -7.58
N SER A 239 0.60 15.05 -8.35
CA SER A 239 1.13 14.77 -9.68
C SER A 239 2.35 13.83 -9.59
N ILE A 240 2.66 13.18 -10.71
CA ILE A 240 3.87 12.33 -10.77
C ILE A 240 5.13 13.18 -10.59
N PRO A 241 5.28 14.37 -11.22
CA PRO A 241 6.41 15.26 -10.94
C PRO A 241 6.56 15.65 -9.46
N GLU A 242 5.46 15.97 -8.75
CA GLU A 242 5.52 16.28 -7.32
C GLU A 242 5.98 15.07 -6.47
N SER A 243 5.56 13.87 -6.84
CA SER A 243 5.98 12.64 -6.16
C SER A 243 7.48 12.36 -6.38
N ILE A 244 7.98 12.54 -7.60
CA ILE A 244 9.40 12.42 -7.95
C ILE A 244 10.22 13.51 -7.24
N GLU A 245 9.76 14.76 -7.26
CA GLU A 245 10.42 15.89 -6.59
C GLU A 245 10.54 15.64 -5.08
N PHE A 246 9.48 15.11 -4.44
CA PHE A 246 9.52 14.76 -3.01
C PHE A 246 10.68 13.80 -2.72
N TRP A 247 10.80 12.72 -3.47
CA TRP A 247 11.81 11.70 -3.20
C TRP A 247 13.22 12.13 -3.61
N THR A 248 13.38 12.91 -4.68
CA THR A 248 14.68 13.50 -5.07
C THR A 248 15.19 14.45 -4.01
N GLN A 249 14.32 15.30 -3.46
CA GLN A 249 14.66 16.21 -2.38
C GLN A 249 14.95 15.45 -1.07
N TYR A 250 14.10 14.49 -0.71
CA TYR A 250 14.28 13.70 0.50
C TYR A 250 15.59 12.89 0.47
N ASN A 251 15.88 12.24 -0.64
CA ASN A 251 17.09 11.45 -0.84
C ASN A 251 18.33 12.33 -1.10
N ASN A 252 18.17 13.64 -1.22
CA ASN A 252 19.23 14.60 -1.54
C ASN A 252 19.99 14.23 -2.83
N CYS A 253 19.26 13.93 -3.88
CA CYS A 253 19.79 13.62 -5.21
C CYS A 253 20.23 14.89 -5.96
N ASP A 254 21.01 14.71 -7.06
CA ASP A 254 21.16 15.79 -8.06
C ASP A 254 19.76 16.13 -8.61
N PRO A 255 19.34 17.40 -8.60
CA PRO A 255 18.03 17.80 -9.08
C PRO A 255 17.89 17.74 -10.62
N VAL A 256 18.99 17.51 -11.35
CA VAL A 256 19.00 17.40 -12.81
C VAL A 256 19.17 15.92 -13.21
N PRO A 257 18.13 15.29 -13.78
CA PRO A 257 18.23 13.87 -14.13
C PRO A 257 19.08 13.65 -15.39
N GLU A 258 19.67 12.48 -15.47
CA GLU A 258 20.07 11.91 -16.76
C GLU A 258 18.81 11.40 -17.47
N THR A 259 18.65 11.75 -18.77
CA THR A 259 17.46 11.38 -19.53
C THR A 259 17.83 10.51 -20.72
N PHE A 260 17.16 9.37 -20.86
CA PHE A 260 17.33 8.40 -21.92
C PHE A 260 16.02 8.23 -22.69
N SER A 261 16.07 8.23 -24.03
CA SER A 261 14.89 7.92 -24.83
C SER A 261 14.58 6.43 -24.81
N ILE A 262 13.33 6.09 -24.56
CA ILE A 262 12.79 4.75 -24.77
C ILE A 262 12.28 4.69 -26.22
N GLN A 263 12.74 3.70 -26.97
CA GLN A 263 12.36 3.57 -28.38
C GLN A 263 11.11 2.71 -28.52
N ASP A 264 10.21 3.10 -29.39
CA ASP A 264 9.17 2.22 -29.93
C ASP A 264 9.86 1.23 -30.91
N ASN A 265 10.19 0.03 -30.42
CA ASN A 265 11.02 -0.92 -31.15
C ASN A 265 10.28 -1.67 -32.27
N ASN A 266 8.97 -1.69 -32.25
CA ASN A 266 8.15 -2.37 -33.25
C ASN A 266 7.47 -1.40 -34.24
N ASN A 267 7.58 -0.08 -34.03
CA ASN A 267 6.97 1.00 -34.79
C ASN A 267 5.46 0.82 -34.99
N ASP A 268 4.76 0.29 -33.99
CA ASP A 268 3.30 0.16 -34.03
C ASP A 268 2.59 1.42 -33.52
N GLY A 269 3.34 2.41 -33.04
CA GLY A 269 2.85 3.65 -32.45
C GLY A 269 2.48 3.49 -30.97
N TYR A 270 2.81 2.36 -30.35
CA TYR A 270 2.71 2.10 -28.92
C TYR A 270 4.09 1.84 -28.35
N GLY A 271 4.40 2.46 -27.26
CA GLY A 271 5.74 2.44 -26.67
C GLY A 271 6.47 3.73 -26.95
N GLY A 272 7.70 3.81 -26.58
CA GLY A 272 8.42 5.07 -26.60
C GLY A 272 8.18 5.89 -25.34
N GLY A 273 8.95 6.94 -25.18
CA GLY A 273 8.94 7.77 -24.01
C GLY A 273 10.35 8.10 -23.54
N TYR A 274 10.49 8.27 -22.24
CA TYR A 274 11.80 8.53 -21.64
C TYR A 274 11.95 7.94 -20.24
N HIS A 275 13.20 7.69 -19.90
CA HIS A 275 13.65 7.27 -18.59
C HIS A 275 14.53 8.37 -18.01
N GLU A 276 14.13 8.92 -16.89
CA GLU A 276 14.89 9.89 -16.11
C GLU A 276 15.47 9.21 -14.87
N ILE A 277 16.76 9.46 -14.62
CA ILE A 277 17.47 8.95 -13.44
C ILE A 277 18.02 10.13 -12.66
N TYR A 278 17.55 10.32 -11.45
CA TYR A 278 18.09 11.24 -10.46
C TYR A 278 19.10 10.47 -9.61
N SER A 279 20.37 10.75 -9.79
CA SER A 279 21.51 10.08 -9.16
C SER A 279 22.20 10.95 -8.12
N ASP A 280 23.36 10.50 -7.67
CA ASP A 280 24.16 11.15 -6.61
C ASP A 280 23.38 11.38 -5.30
N CYS A 281 22.39 10.55 -5.06
CA CYS A 281 21.58 10.58 -3.85
C CYS A 281 22.37 10.04 -2.64
N GLN A 282 21.91 10.37 -1.44
CA GLN A 282 22.44 9.76 -0.21
C GLN A 282 22.23 8.25 -0.24
N ASN A 283 23.14 7.49 0.40
CA ASN A 283 23.14 6.03 0.46
C ASN A 283 23.21 5.33 -0.92
N ALA A 284 23.64 6.04 -1.97
CA ALA A 284 23.76 5.53 -3.32
C ALA A 284 22.43 4.95 -3.89
N VAL A 285 21.28 5.47 -3.44
CA VAL A 285 19.98 5.16 -4.03
C VAL A 285 19.76 6.03 -5.27
N ASN A 286 18.77 5.69 -6.10
CA ASN A 286 18.30 6.51 -7.21
C ASN A 286 16.80 6.79 -7.08
N VAL A 287 16.35 7.87 -7.75
CA VAL A 287 14.94 8.10 -8.04
C VAL A 287 14.78 8.06 -9.54
N GLU A 288 13.88 7.23 -10.04
CA GLU A 288 13.73 6.97 -11.46
C GLU A 288 12.29 7.19 -11.91
N LEU A 289 12.14 7.80 -13.08
CA LEU A 289 10.85 7.96 -13.76
C LEU A 289 10.92 7.35 -15.17
N TYR A 290 10.07 6.37 -15.42
CA TYR A 290 9.75 5.88 -16.77
C TYR A 290 8.42 6.50 -17.19
N LEU A 291 8.43 7.44 -18.13
CA LEU A 291 7.23 7.98 -18.75
C LEU A 291 7.04 7.37 -20.12
N LEU A 292 5.93 6.64 -20.30
CA LEU A 292 5.59 5.94 -21.53
C LEU A 292 4.54 6.74 -22.30
N GLU A 293 4.88 7.23 -23.51
CA GLU A 293 4.09 8.25 -24.23
C GLU A 293 2.70 7.79 -24.62
N ASP A 294 2.55 6.54 -25.07
CA ASP A 294 1.29 6.02 -25.59
C ASP A 294 0.52 5.12 -24.61
N PHE A 295 1.04 4.98 -23.39
CA PHE A 295 0.43 4.15 -22.35
C PHE A 295 -0.63 4.92 -21.56
N GLY A 296 -1.70 4.20 -21.21
CA GLY A 296 -2.74 4.62 -20.28
C GLY A 296 -2.51 4.06 -18.88
N HIS A 297 -3.62 3.61 -18.26
CA HIS A 297 -3.64 2.99 -16.93
C HIS A 297 -3.38 1.50 -17.01
N GLU A 298 -2.16 1.09 -17.33
CA GLU A 298 -1.80 -0.28 -17.71
C GLU A 298 -0.52 -0.73 -17.00
N TRP A 299 -0.36 -2.06 -16.92
CA TRP A 299 0.92 -2.66 -16.52
C TRP A 299 1.74 -2.88 -17.79
N PRO A 300 2.95 -2.30 -17.93
CA PRO A 300 3.74 -2.46 -19.13
C PRO A 300 4.08 -3.93 -19.42
N GLY A 301 3.87 -4.34 -20.65
CA GLY A 301 4.18 -5.69 -21.11
C GLY A 301 3.10 -6.75 -20.88
N VAL A 302 1.88 -6.35 -20.53
CA VAL A 302 0.74 -7.26 -20.28
C VAL A 302 -0.36 -7.14 -21.36
N ASP A 303 -0.09 -6.54 -22.49
CA ASP A 303 -1.03 -6.57 -23.59
C ASP A 303 -1.15 -7.95 -24.25
N ASP A 304 -2.26 -8.17 -24.95
CA ASP A 304 -2.50 -9.38 -25.76
C ASP A 304 -1.39 -9.68 -26.77
N ASP A 305 -0.46 -8.74 -26.94
CA ASP A 305 0.76 -8.88 -27.73
C ASP A 305 2.01 -8.97 -26.85
N ILE A 306 2.34 -10.20 -26.45
CA ILE A 306 3.51 -10.57 -25.62
C ILE A 306 4.86 -10.08 -26.19
N SER A 307 4.87 -9.49 -27.38
CA SER A 307 6.08 -9.00 -28.04
C SER A 307 6.65 -7.71 -27.45
N ALA A 308 5.85 -6.89 -26.75
CA ALA A 308 6.28 -5.65 -26.09
C ALA A 308 6.96 -5.89 -24.73
N ALA A 309 6.77 -7.07 -24.12
CA ALA A 309 7.30 -7.41 -22.80
C ALA A 309 8.82 -7.45 -22.69
N SER A 310 9.55 -7.30 -23.81
CA SER A 310 11.01 -7.41 -23.83
C SER A 310 11.75 -6.12 -23.47
N THR A 311 11.07 -4.99 -23.32
CA THR A 311 11.74 -3.68 -23.27
C THR A 311 11.87 -3.08 -21.87
N LEU A 312 11.01 -3.45 -20.93
CA LEU A 312 11.09 -3.01 -19.53
C LEU A 312 11.31 -4.21 -18.60
N SER A 313 12.54 -4.66 -18.51
CA SER A 313 12.95 -5.56 -17.46
C SER A 313 12.98 -4.78 -16.13
N LEU A 314 11.95 -4.93 -15.29
CA LEU A 314 11.92 -4.44 -13.91
C LEU A 314 13.00 -5.08 -13.01
N ILE A 315 14.06 -5.63 -13.61
CA ILE A 315 15.13 -6.41 -12.96
C ILE A 315 16.19 -5.51 -12.31
N HIS A 316 16.05 -4.20 -12.36
CA HIS A 316 17.08 -3.29 -11.86
C HIS A 316 16.72 -2.62 -10.53
N ILE A 317 15.74 -3.16 -9.79
CA ILE A 317 15.51 -2.76 -8.39
C ILE A 317 16.40 -3.59 -7.49
#